data_8fb9c42bb3b7f9345255d57d9ce63675
#
_entry.id   8fb9c42bb3b7f9345255d57d9ce63675
#
_cell.length_a   1.000
_cell.length_b   1.000
_cell.length_c   1.000
_cell.angle_alpha   90.00
_cell.angle_beta   90.00
_cell.angle_gamma   90.00
#
_symmetry.space_group_name_H-M   'P 1'
#
loop_
_entity.id
_entity.type
_entity.pdbx_description
1 polymer ?
#
loop_
_entity_poly.entity_id
_entity_poly.type
_entity_poly.pdbx_seq_one_letter_code
_entity_poly.pdbx_strand_id
1 'polypeptide(L)'
;MKLATLAALAKVQSKVAYEARDRKVLLTEILTENDVLPLRTFDALRRISWPGENIARNTRQRLRLWEHLAIEQSRLELDSVDQFTGLLVHPAGPVLTRTPSELVVGVLKLAEEGTPHHYLPLGTWAAEARKALNEEETPSTSGAA
;
A
#
# COMPACT_ATOMS: atom_id res chain seq x y z
N MET A 1 4.75 15.47 -9.77
CA MET A 1 5.50 15.13 -8.54
C MET A 1 6.73 14.30 -8.91
N LYS A 2 7.84 14.55 -8.26
CA LYS A 2 9.05 13.75 -8.48
C LYS A 2 8.95 12.42 -7.73
N LEU A 3 9.65 11.41 -8.24
CA LEU A 3 9.66 10.09 -7.62
C LEU A 3 10.17 10.12 -6.18
N ALA A 4 11.20 10.91 -5.89
CA ALA A 4 11.73 11.07 -4.55
C ALA A 4 10.68 11.67 -3.59
N THR A 5 9.87 12.59 -4.05
CA THR A 5 8.79 13.19 -3.26
C THR A 5 7.71 12.13 -2.96
N LEU A 6 7.34 11.37 -3.97
CA LEU A 6 6.37 10.29 -3.79
C LEU A 6 6.89 9.24 -2.78
N ALA A 7 8.16 8.85 -2.89
CA ALA A 7 8.77 7.91 -1.96
C ALA A 7 8.70 8.41 -0.52
N ALA A 8 8.98 9.69 -0.31
CA ALA A 8 8.89 10.30 1.02
C ALA A 8 7.46 10.29 1.56
N LEU A 9 6.48 10.64 0.73
CA LEU A 9 5.07 10.61 1.12
C LEU A 9 4.60 9.20 1.47
N ALA A 10 5.07 8.21 0.73
CA ALA A 10 4.72 6.80 0.96
C ALA A 10 5.58 6.15 2.06
N LYS A 11 6.55 6.87 2.60
CA LYS A 11 7.50 6.35 3.61
C LYS A 11 8.23 5.10 3.14
N VAL A 12 8.65 5.10 1.88
CA VAL A 12 9.43 4.00 1.29
C VAL A 12 10.80 4.52 0.87
N GLN A 13 11.75 3.61 0.79
CA GLN A 13 13.08 3.94 0.32
C GLN A 13 13.05 4.26 -1.18
N SER A 14 13.91 5.18 -1.61
CA SER A 14 13.96 5.59 -3.02
C SER A 14 14.18 4.41 -3.96
N LYS A 15 15.02 3.45 -3.61
CA LYS A 15 15.26 2.26 -4.44
C LYS A 15 14.00 1.43 -4.64
N VAL A 16 13.13 1.38 -3.64
CA VAL A 16 11.85 0.67 -3.73
C VAL A 16 10.92 1.39 -4.72
N ALA A 17 10.91 2.72 -4.68
CA ALA A 17 10.12 3.51 -5.61
C ALA A 17 10.60 3.32 -7.06
N TYR A 18 11.91 3.27 -7.29
CA TYR A 18 12.46 2.95 -8.62
C TYR A 18 12.06 1.56 -9.08
N GLU A 19 12.13 0.58 -8.20
CA GLU A 19 11.70 -0.78 -8.49
C GLU A 19 10.22 -0.86 -8.83
N ALA A 20 9.38 -0.16 -8.07
CA ALA A 20 7.94 -0.08 -8.34
C ALA A 20 7.65 0.51 -9.72
N ARG A 21 8.40 1.55 -10.10
CA ARG A 21 8.29 2.13 -11.43
C ARG A 21 8.69 1.13 -12.52
N ASP A 22 9.81 0.45 -12.34
CA ASP A 22 10.33 -0.52 -13.30
C ASP A 22 9.39 -1.72 -13.46
N ARG A 23 8.70 -2.10 -12.40
CA ARG A 23 7.72 -3.20 -12.42
C ARG A 23 6.31 -2.74 -12.79
N LYS A 24 6.15 -1.48 -13.16
CA LYS A 24 4.88 -0.88 -13.59
C LYS A 24 3.80 -0.88 -12.51
N VAL A 25 4.21 -0.84 -11.26
CA VAL A 25 3.32 -0.57 -10.13
C VAL A 25 2.83 0.88 -10.24
N LEU A 26 3.72 1.77 -10.66
CA LEU A 26 3.39 3.15 -11.00
C LEU A 26 3.02 3.17 -12.48
N LEU A 27 1.75 3.38 -12.79
CA LEU A 27 1.19 3.18 -14.12
C LEU A 27 1.49 4.30 -15.12
N THR A 28 1.78 5.51 -14.63
CA THR A 28 2.01 6.66 -15.49
C THR A 28 3.31 7.36 -15.12
N GLU A 29 3.85 8.10 -16.07
CA GLU A 29 5.04 8.94 -15.83
C GLU A 29 4.71 10.15 -14.98
N ILE A 30 3.45 10.59 -14.99
CA ILE A 30 2.99 11.71 -14.17
C ILE A 30 2.54 11.15 -12.83
N LEU A 31 3.40 11.33 -11.83
CA LEU A 31 3.15 10.85 -10.48
C LEU A 31 2.29 11.84 -9.70
N THR A 32 1.35 11.33 -8.93
CA THR A 32 0.48 12.12 -8.06
C THR A 32 0.43 11.50 -6.67
N GLU A 33 -0.19 12.20 -5.73
CA GLU A 33 -0.43 11.71 -4.38
C GLU A 33 -1.25 10.41 -4.35
N ASN A 34 -2.01 10.15 -5.41
CA ASN A 34 -2.80 8.91 -5.49
C ASN A 34 -1.95 7.68 -5.81
N ASP A 35 -0.67 7.86 -6.09
CA ASP A 35 0.28 6.76 -6.23
C ASP A 35 0.86 6.31 -4.89
N VAL A 36 0.59 7.01 -3.81
CA VAL A 36 1.11 6.69 -2.47
C VAL A 36 0.66 5.31 -2.01
N LEU A 37 -0.63 5.01 -2.10
CA LEU A 37 -1.16 3.74 -1.60
C LEU A 37 -0.65 2.54 -2.38
N PRO A 38 -0.66 2.52 -3.72
CA PRO A 38 -0.05 1.40 -4.45
C PRO A 38 1.43 1.24 -4.20
N LEU A 39 2.18 2.34 -4.08
CA LEU A 39 3.61 2.26 -3.78
C LEU A 39 3.88 1.69 -2.39
N ARG A 40 3.17 2.18 -1.38
CA ARG A 40 3.33 1.69 -0.01
C ARG A 40 2.88 0.24 0.13
N THR A 41 1.82 -0.14 -0.59
CA THR A 41 1.37 -1.53 -0.66
C THR A 41 2.45 -2.42 -1.26
N PHE A 42 3.04 -2.02 -2.37
CA PHE A 42 4.14 -2.75 -2.99
C PHE A 42 5.29 -3.00 -2.00
N ASP A 43 5.70 -1.97 -1.27
CA ASP A 43 6.76 -2.10 -0.26
C ASP A 43 6.37 -3.08 0.85
N ALA A 44 5.14 -3.01 1.34
CA ALA A 44 4.65 -3.92 2.38
C ALA A 44 4.61 -5.38 1.90
N LEU A 45 4.14 -5.62 0.68
CA LEU A 45 4.03 -6.97 0.13
C LEU A 45 5.38 -7.65 -0.05
N ARG A 46 6.43 -6.91 -0.29
CA ARG A 46 7.79 -7.44 -0.43
C ARG A 46 8.27 -8.15 0.83
N ARG A 47 7.71 -7.80 1.97
CA ARG A 47 8.09 -8.34 3.27
C ARG A 47 7.22 -9.51 3.70
N ILE A 48 6.20 -9.84 2.90
CA ILE A 48 5.26 -10.92 3.21
C ILE A 48 5.69 -12.19 2.51
N SER A 49 5.81 -13.26 3.28
CA SER A 49 5.96 -14.60 2.75
C SER A 49 4.97 -15.52 3.46
N TRP A 50 4.37 -16.44 2.70
CA TRP A 50 3.39 -17.35 3.25
C TRP A 50 4.08 -18.63 3.74
N PRO A 51 3.59 -19.25 4.83
CA PRO A 51 4.14 -20.53 5.29
C PRO A 51 4.09 -21.58 4.17
N GLY A 52 5.19 -22.27 3.96
CA GLY A 52 5.28 -23.29 2.92
C GLY A 52 5.49 -22.77 1.50
N GLU A 53 5.50 -21.45 1.32
CA GLU A 53 5.74 -20.86 0.02
C GLU A 53 7.24 -20.96 -0.33
N ASN A 54 7.52 -21.67 -1.41
CA ASN A 54 8.89 -21.77 -1.91
C ASN A 54 9.16 -20.58 -2.84
N ILE A 55 9.64 -19.49 -2.27
CA ILE A 55 9.98 -18.31 -3.06
C ILE A 55 11.35 -18.53 -3.67
N ALA A 56 11.38 -18.89 -4.95
CA ALA A 56 12.61 -18.80 -5.71
C ALA A 56 13.01 -17.32 -5.74
N ARG A 57 14.18 -16.99 -5.21
CA ARG A 57 14.66 -15.61 -5.11
C ARG A 57 14.78 -14.90 -6.46
N ASN A 58 14.73 -15.65 -7.54
CA ASN A 58 14.74 -15.13 -8.90
C ASN A 58 13.38 -14.57 -9.35
N THR A 59 12.33 -14.73 -8.56
CA THR A 59 11.01 -14.17 -8.84
C THR A 59 10.91 -12.69 -8.53
N ARG A 60 11.99 -12.05 -8.14
CA ARG A 60 12.05 -10.57 -7.98
C ARG A 60 11.60 -9.82 -9.23
N GLN A 61 11.62 -10.47 -10.38
CA GLN A 61 11.24 -9.86 -11.65
C GLN A 61 9.74 -9.91 -11.94
N ARG A 62 8.98 -10.73 -11.22
CA ARG A 62 7.54 -10.84 -11.42
C ARG A 62 6.80 -10.78 -10.11
N LEU A 63 5.75 -9.98 -10.11
CA LEU A 63 4.81 -9.99 -9.01
C LEU A 63 3.97 -11.26 -9.09
N ARG A 64 3.72 -11.86 -7.94
CA ARG A 64 2.80 -12.99 -7.84
C ARG A 64 1.37 -12.49 -8.04
N LEU A 65 0.47 -13.37 -8.44
CA LEU A 65 -0.91 -12.98 -8.71
C LEU A 65 -1.57 -12.26 -7.53
N TRP A 66 -1.40 -12.79 -6.32
CA TRP A 66 -1.99 -12.16 -5.13
C TRP A 66 -1.42 -10.76 -4.87
N GLU A 67 -0.16 -10.53 -5.23
CA GLU A 67 0.46 -9.22 -5.12
C GLU A 67 -0.12 -8.23 -6.14
N HIS A 68 -0.29 -8.67 -7.38
CA HIS A 68 -0.94 -7.86 -8.41
C HIS A 68 -2.35 -7.45 -7.99
N LEU A 69 -3.12 -8.40 -7.48
CA LEU A 69 -4.48 -8.13 -7.04
C LEU A 69 -4.51 -7.15 -5.87
N ALA A 70 -3.58 -7.31 -4.91
CA ALA A 70 -3.49 -6.40 -3.77
C ALA A 70 -3.13 -4.98 -4.20
N ILE A 71 -2.17 -4.83 -5.10
CA ILE A 71 -1.77 -3.52 -5.62
C ILE A 71 -2.95 -2.86 -6.37
N GLU A 72 -3.67 -3.62 -7.20
CA GLU A 72 -4.84 -3.09 -7.90
C GLU A 72 -5.93 -2.62 -6.94
N GLN A 73 -6.21 -3.39 -5.89
CA GLN A 73 -7.18 -3.00 -4.87
C GLN A 73 -6.73 -1.77 -4.06
N SER A 74 -5.44 -1.53 -3.97
CA SER A 74 -4.89 -0.38 -3.25
C SER A 74 -4.90 0.92 -4.06
N ARG A 75 -5.28 0.88 -5.33
CA ARG A 75 -5.36 2.05 -6.20
C ARG A 75 -6.60 2.88 -5.89
N LEU A 76 -6.59 3.50 -4.73
CA LEU A 76 -7.66 4.34 -4.26
C LEU A 76 -7.15 5.78 -4.17
N GLU A 77 -8.04 6.73 -4.44
CA GLU A 77 -7.72 8.14 -4.24
C GLU A 77 -7.59 8.41 -2.75
N LEU A 78 -6.56 9.15 -2.35
CA LEU A 78 -6.31 9.45 -0.94
C LEU A 78 -7.52 10.06 -0.24
N ASP A 79 -8.23 10.95 -0.93
CA ASP A 79 -9.38 11.64 -0.36
C ASP A 79 -10.62 10.76 -0.20
N SER A 80 -10.65 9.61 -0.88
CA SER A 80 -11.78 8.68 -0.81
C SER A 80 -11.60 7.60 0.27
N VAL A 81 -10.45 7.56 0.92
CA VAL A 81 -10.10 6.51 1.86
C VAL A 81 -10.26 7.02 3.29
N ASP A 82 -11.18 6.43 4.04
CA ASP A 82 -11.36 6.77 5.44
C ASP A 82 -10.46 5.93 6.35
N GLN A 83 -10.45 6.29 7.64
CA GLN A 83 -9.57 5.66 8.63
C GLN A 83 -9.78 4.15 8.81
N PHE A 84 -10.93 3.62 8.41
CA PHE A 84 -11.26 2.20 8.58
C PHE A 84 -10.96 1.37 7.35
N THR A 85 -10.61 2.00 6.24
CA THR A 85 -10.30 1.28 5.00
C THR A 85 -8.99 0.54 5.15
N GLY A 86 -9.01 -0.73 4.82
CA GLY A 86 -7.82 -1.57 4.86
C GLY A 86 -7.89 -2.70 3.85
N LEU A 87 -6.77 -3.35 3.67
CA LEU A 87 -6.63 -4.45 2.76
C LEU A 87 -6.15 -5.68 3.53
N LEU A 88 -6.98 -6.70 3.54
CA LEU A 88 -6.64 -7.98 4.16
C LEU A 88 -6.09 -8.88 3.07
N VAL A 89 -4.79 -9.14 3.10
CA VAL A 89 -4.13 -9.94 2.07
C VAL A 89 -3.90 -11.36 2.55
N HIS A 90 -4.10 -12.32 1.67
CA HIS A 90 -3.88 -13.74 1.92
C HIS A 90 -3.43 -14.42 0.62
N PRO A 91 -3.02 -15.69 0.65
CA PRO A 91 -2.44 -16.34 -0.54
C PRO A 91 -3.33 -16.35 -1.79
N ALA A 92 -4.65 -16.30 -1.61
CA ALA A 92 -5.59 -16.26 -2.75
C ALA A 92 -5.87 -14.84 -3.26
N GLY A 93 -5.43 -13.81 -2.54
CA GLY A 93 -5.60 -12.43 -2.96
C GLY A 93 -5.97 -11.49 -1.84
N PRO A 94 -6.45 -10.30 -2.16
CA PRO A 94 -6.87 -9.30 -1.18
C PRO A 94 -8.36 -9.32 -0.93
N VAL A 95 -8.74 -8.83 0.25
CA VAL A 95 -10.12 -8.45 0.58
C VAL A 95 -10.08 -7.01 1.07
N LEU A 96 -10.72 -6.11 0.34
CA LEU A 96 -10.83 -4.72 0.75
C LEU A 96 -11.91 -4.62 1.83
N THR A 97 -11.55 -4.06 2.98
CA THR A 97 -12.49 -3.84 4.08
C THR A 97 -12.64 -2.35 4.31
N ARG A 98 -13.87 -1.90 4.50
CA ARG A 98 -14.18 -0.47 4.67
C ARG A 98 -14.73 -0.15 6.05
N THR A 99 -15.08 -1.15 6.83
CA THR A 99 -15.61 -0.99 8.19
C THR A 99 -14.92 -1.95 9.14
N PRO A 100 -14.91 -1.62 10.45
CA PRO A 100 -14.39 -2.57 11.45
C PRO A 100 -15.11 -3.92 11.42
N SER A 101 -16.41 -3.93 11.16
CA SER A 101 -17.20 -5.17 11.08
C SER A 101 -16.74 -6.06 9.93
N GLU A 102 -16.50 -5.46 8.76
CA GLU A 102 -15.99 -6.21 7.61
C GLU A 102 -14.63 -6.82 7.90
N LEU A 103 -13.75 -6.08 8.57
CA LEU A 103 -12.43 -6.57 8.95
C LEU A 103 -12.54 -7.76 9.90
N VAL A 104 -13.36 -7.64 10.94
CA VAL A 104 -13.57 -8.72 11.92
C VAL A 104 -14.09 -9.99 11.24
N VAL A 105 -15.11 -9.84 10.39
CA VAL A 105 -15.68 -10.96 9.64
C VAL A 105 -14.64 -11.62 8.75
N GLY A 106 -13.85 -10.82 8.03
CA GLY A 106 -12.79 -11.32 7.15
C GLY A 106 -11.72 -12.09 7.90
N VAL A 107 -11.24 -11.54 9.02
CA VAL A 107 -10.21 -12.17 9.85
C VAL A 107 -10.72 -13.50 10.43
N LEU A 108 -11.95 -13.51 10.97
CA LEU A 108 -12.54 -14.73 11.55
C LEU A 108 -12.68 -15.82 10.50
N LYS A 109 -13.11 -15.47 9.30
CA LYS A 109 -13.25 -16.43 8.19
C LYS A 109 -11.91 -17.05 7.84
N LEU A 110 -10.88 -16.24 7.66
CA LEU A 110 -9.55 -16.74 7.33
C LEU A 110 -8.96 -17.56 8.46
N ALA A 111 -9.19 -17.17 9.72
CA ALA A 111 -8.73 -17.93 10.88
C ALA A 111 -9.41 -19.30 10.95
N GLU A 112 -10.71 -19.38 10.69
CA GLU A 112 -11.45 -20.66 10.64
C GLU A 112 -10.92 -21.58 9.56
N GLU A 113 -10.52 -21.03 8.42
CA GLU A 113 -9.95 -21.77 7.30
C GLU A 113 -8.47 -22.12 7.53
N GLY A 114 -7.86 -21.62 8.58
CA GLY A 114 -6.42 -21.77 8.80
C GLY A 114 -5.57 -21.04 7.78
N THR A 115 -6.13 -20.01 7.14
CA THR A 115 -5.45 -19.27 6.07
C THR A 115 -4.60 -18.15 6.66
N PRO A 116 -3.29 -18.10 6.37
CA PRO A 116 -2.45 -16.99 6.80
C PRO A 116 -2.88 -15.70 6.12
N HIS A 117 -2.73 -14.59 6.83
CA HIS A 117 -3.14 -13.28 6.30
C HIS A 117 -2.37 -12.15 6.97
N HIS A 118 -2.34 -10.99 6.29
CA HIS A 118 -1.80 -9.74 6.82
C HIS A 118 -2.76 -8.61 6.54
N TYR A 119 -2.81 -7.65 7.44
CA TYR A 119 -3.65 -6.46 7.29
C TYR A 119 -2.79 -5.26 6.88
N LEU A 120 -3.19 -4.60 5.79
CA LEU A 120 -2.56 -3.36 5.35
C LEU A 120 -3.50 -2.19 5.65
N PRO A 121 -3.11 -1.27 6.57
CA PRO A 121 -4.00 -0.20 7.02
C PRO A 121 -4.01 0.98 6.06
N LEU A 122 -4.68 0.84 4.91
CA LEU A 122 -4.70 1.86 3.87
C LEU A 122 -5.23 3.20 4.38
N GLY A 123 -6.23 3.18 5.25
CA GLY A 123 -6.79 4.40 5.83
C GLY A 123 -5.78 5.18 6.65
N THR A 124 -5.00 4.48 7.45
CA THR A 124 -3.91 5.09 8.23
C THR A 124 -2.86 5.68 7.31
N TRP A 125 -2.46 4.94 6.28
CA TRP A 125 -1.47 5.41 5.32
C TRP A 125 -1.94 6.64 4.55
N ALA A 126 -3.22 6.65 4.15
CA ALA A 126 -3.81 7.80 3.48
C ALA A 126 -3.83 9.04 4.39
N ALA A 127 -4.18 8.86 5.66
CA ALA A 127 -4.18 9.96 6.62
C ALA A 127 -2.78 10.53 6.83
N GLU A 128 -1.77 9.69 6.93
CA GLU A 128 -0.38 10.12 7.05
C GLU A 128 0.06 10.92 5.82
N ALA A 129 -0.27 10.45 4.63
CA ALA A 129 0.08 11.14 3.39
C ALA A 129 -0.63 12.48 3.27
N ARG A 130 -1.92 12.56 3.60
CA ARG A 130 -2.66 13.83 3.59
C ARG A 130 -2.07 14.83 4.58
N LYS A 131 -1.69 14.36 5.76
CA LYS A 131 -1.05 15.22 6.75
C LYS A 131 0.27 15.80 6.22
N ALA A 132 1.09 14.95 5.63
CA ALA A 132 2.38 15.38 5.05
C ALA A 132 2.17 16.37 3.91
N LEU A 133 1.17 16.16 3.05
CA LEU A 133 0.84 17.09 1.97
C LEU A 133 0.38 18.44 2.51
N ASN A 134 -0.46 18.45 3.53
CA ASN A 134 -0.92 19.69 4.16
C ASN A 134 0.22 20.45 4.82
N GLU A 135 1.17 19.78 5.42
CA GLU A 135 2.35 20.39 6.00
C GLU A 135 3.24 21.05 4.94
N GLU A 136 3.33 20.45 3.76
CA GLU A 136 4.06 21.04 2.62
C GLU A 136 3.31 22.24 2.03
N GLU A 137 1.98 22.17 1.93
CA GLU A 137 1.15 23.23 1.38
C GLU A 137 1.03 24.44 2.30
N THR A 138 1.26 24.24 3.58
CA THR A 138 1.35 25.32 4.55
C THR A 138 2.81 25.49 5.00
N PRO A 139 3.71 25.89 4.08
CA PRO A 139 5.11 25.95 4.42
C PRO A 139 5.31 27.03 5.46
N SER A 140 5.61 26.61 6.65
CA SER A 140 6.28 27.40 7.68
C SER A 140 5.85 28.87 7.83
N THR A 141 4.58 29.16 7.64
CA THR A 141 4.04 30.42 8.12
C THR A 141 4.29 30.55 9.63
N SER A 142 4.37 29.41 10.29
CA SER A 142 4.80 29.35 11.68
C SER A 142 6.26 29.73 11.87
N GLY A 143 7.12 29.48 10.89
CA GLY A 143 8.52 29.86 10.95
C GLY A 143 8.76 31.34 10.67
N ALA A 144 7.80 32.03 10.09
CA ALA A 144 7.87 33.43 9.80
C ALA A 144 7.40 34.34 10.97
N ALA A 145 6.88 33.71 11.98
CA ALA A 145 6.43 34.49 13.16
C ALA A 145 7.60 34.88 14.05
#